data_94b600a0cdadeb412e6a0dd3efcfe5d4
#
_entry.id   94b600a0cdadeb412e6a0dd3efcfe5d4
#
_cell.length_a   1.000
_cell.length_b   1.000
_cell.length_c   1.000
_cell.angle_alpha   90.00
_cell.angle_beta   90.00
_cell.angle_gamma   90.00
#
_symmetry.space_group_name_H-M   'P 1'
#
loop_
_entity.id
_entity.type
_entity.pdbx_description
1 polymer ?
#
loop_
_entity_poly.entity_id
_entity_poly.type
_entity_poly.pdbx_seq_one_letter_code
_entity_poly.pdbx_strand_id
1 'polypeptide(L)'
;MSSLLGGLLGAARGLTNDFFSLIVVVILLGILIPFVAINNIKTVGQWFPPHQLGLANGLISMGMALGFLLGSMLSATTLSPLLGGWRNVIIAYGIIGALFSIPWFFVRTLPSHRPASSQNMSMRAAVSHVLQLKNVCLLGFTLFGVGGCIQGVLGYLPTYLRDIGWEAVRADGALSAFHTISMIFVLPVAIWSDRLGSRKYLLLIAALMVALGSGLLSFASGVWIWVAVLMAGFVRDAFMAIFLTMVIEVDGVGPVYAGTATGFVMAISGLGNFIAPPLGNSLAVLWPGAPFALWAGLTVLGMACLLLVKEKSANVPNLVLESAI
;
A
#
# COMPACT_ATOMS: atom_id res chain seq x y z
N MET A 1 22.18 -5.98 -0.55
CA MET A 1 21.93 -7.42 -0.26
C MET A 1 20.43 -7.75 -0.34
N SER A 2 19.55 -7.13 0.45
CA SER A 2 18.10 -7.47 0.45
C SER A 2 17.43 -7.35 -0.93
N SER A 3 17.75 -6.31 -1.73
CA SER A 3 17.21 -6.14 -3.09
C SER A 3 17.68 -7.25 -4.05
N LEU A 4 18.94 -7.67 -3.96
CA LEU A 4 19.47 -8.76 -4.78
C LEU A 4 18.78 -10.08 -4.44
N LEU A 5 18.70 -10.41 -3.14
CA LEU A 5 18.00 -11.60 -2.68
C LEU A 5 16.52 -11.56 -3.05
N GLY A 6 15.87 -10.38 -2.97
CA GLY A 6 14.49 -10.19 -3.41
C GLY A 6 14.31 -10.47 -4.91
N GLY A 7 15.23 -10.00 -5.75
CA GLY A 7 15.23 -10.30 -7.18
C GLY A 7 15.44 -11.79 -7.47
N LEU A 8 16.41 -12.42 -6.82
CA LEU A 8 16.68 -13.86 -6.98
C LEU A 8 15.52 -14.74 -6.51
N LEU A 9 14.94 -14.47 -5.35
CA LEU A 9 13.73 -15.17 -4.88
C LEU A 9 12.52 -14.85 -5.76
N GLY A 10 12.46 -13.62 -6.29
CA GLY A 10 11.47 -13.24 -7.30
C GLY A 10 11.54 -14.15 -8.51
N ALA A 11 12.73 -14.38 -9.07
CA ALA A 11 12.96 -15.29 -10.19
C ALA A 11 12.70 -16.76 -9.81
N ALA A 12 13.12 -17.17 -8.61
CA ALA A 12 12.94 -18.55 -8.13
C ALA A 12 11.49 -19.01 -8.11
N ARG A 13 10.50 -18.09 -7.94
CA ARG A 13 9.06 -18.43 -8.05
C ARG A 13 8.68 -19.01 -9.41
N GLY A 14 9.33 -18.55 -10.48
CA GLY A 14 9.09 -19.07 -11.83
C GLY A 14 9.68 -20.47 -12.06
N LEU A 15 10.64 -20.90 -11.24
CA LEU A 15 11.30 -22.20 -11.32
C LEU A 15 10.62 -23.27 -10.47
N THR A 16 9.64 -22.91 -9.64
CA THR A 16 8.93 -23.88 -8.79
C THR A 16 7.97 -24.75 -9.62
N ASN A 17 7.98 -26.06 -9.37
CA ASN A 17 7.16 -27.01 -10.09
C ASN A 17 5.94 -27.51 -9.26
N ASP A 18 5.96 -27.31 -7.97
CA ASP A 18 4.93 -27.74 -7.05
C ASP A 18 4.45 -26.60 -6.13
N PHE A 19 3.26 -26.79 -5.55
CA PHE A 19 2.62 -25.79 -4.70
C PHE A 19 3.40 -25.50 -3.41
N PHE A 20 4.04 -26.52 -2.84
CA PHE A 20 4.78 -26.37 -1.58
C PHE A 20 6.04 -25.52 -1.77
N SER A 21 6.83 -25.81 -2.81
CA SER A 21 8.03 -25.02 -3.13
C SER A 21 7.67 -23.56 -3.46
N LEU A 22 6.54 -23.34 -4.16
CA LEU A 22 6.05 -22.00 -4.44
C LEU A 22 5.73 -21.23 -3.14
N ILE A 23 5.00 -21.86 -2.20
CA ILE A 23 4.70 -21.24 -0.90
C ILE A 23 5.96 -20.88 -0.15
N VAL A 24 6.94 -21.77 -0.06
CA VAL A 24 8.21 -21.52 0.65
C VAL A 24 8.91 -20.30 0.06
N VAL A 25 9.05 -20.24 -1.27
CA VAL A 25 9.71 -19.10 -1.94
C VAL A 25 8.94 -17.79 -1.74
N VAL A 26 7.60 -17.83 -1.78
CA VAL A 26 6.75 -16.65 -1.55
C VAL A 26 6.88 -16.16 -0.09
N ILE A 27 6.92 -17.07 0.89
CA ILE A 27 7.12 -16.70 2.30
C ILE A 27 8.49 -16.04 2.49
N LEU A 28 9.57 -16.63 1.93
CA LEU A 28 10.91 -16.06 2.01
C LEU A 28 10.97 -14.66 1.37
N LEU A 29 10.34 -14.49 0.22
CA LEU A 29 10.23 -13.20 -0.45
C LEU A 29 9.45 -12.20 0.42
N GLY A 30 8.33 -12.62 1.01
CA GLY A 30 7.51 -11.79 1.90
C GLY A 30 8.28 -11.30 3.14
N ILE A 31 9.17 -12.13 3.68
CA ILE A 31 10.07 -11.72 4.78
C ILE A 31 11.09 -10.66 4.32
N LEU A 32 11.57 -10.75 3.07
CA LEU A 32 12.60 -9.83 2.55
C LEU A 32 12.05 -8.47 2.09
N ILE A 33 10.83 -8.40 1.58
CA ILE A 33 10.24 -7.16 1.05
C ILE A 33 10.29 -5.99 2.05
N PRO A 34 9.92 -6.16 3.34
CA PRO A 34 10.00 -5.07 4.32
C PRO A 34 11.42 -4.53 4.49
N PHE A 35 12.44 -5.38 4.41
CA PHE A 35 13.84 -4.91 4.52
C PHE A 35 14.23 -4.00 3.34
N VAL A 36 13.73 -4.27 2.13
CA VAL A 36 13.96 -3.39 0.97
C VAL A 36 13.31 -2.03 1.21
N ALA A 37 12.04 -2.01 1.66
CA ALA A 37 11.32 -0.78 1.93
C ALA A 37 11.99 0.07 3.03
N ILE A 38 12.37 -0.55 4.15
CA ILE A 38 13.07 0.12 5.26
C ILE A 38 14.41 0.70 4.80
N ASN A 39 15.19 -0.08 4.04
CA ASN A 39 16.47 0.40 3.52
C ASN A 39 16.32 1.58 2.56
N ASN A 40 15.28 1.60 1.71
CA ASN A 40 15.01 2.72 0.84
C ASN A 40 14.74 4.01 1.64
N ILE A 41 13.85 3.94 2.64
CA ILE A 41 13.53 5.09 3.52
C ILE A 41 14.79 5.56 4.26
N LYS A 42 15.58 4.62 4.79
CA LYS A 42 16.83 4.95 5.49
C LYS A 42 17.83 5.65 4.57
N THR A 43 18.01 5.15 3.35
CA THR A 43 18.94 5.73 2.37
C THR A 43 18.51 7.14 1.99
N VAL A 44 17.23 7.36 1.70
CA VAL A 44 16.69 8.70 1.44
C VAL A 44 16.98 9.65 2.60
N GLY A 45 16.73 9.21 3.84
CA GLY A 45 16.99 10.03 5.03
C GLY A 45 18.47 10.33 5.28
N GLN A 46 19.41 9.55 4.71
CA GLN A 46 20.85 9.78 4.82
C GLN A 46 21.42 10.68 3.72
N TRP A 47 20.84 10.61 2.52
CA TRP A 47 21.39 11.25 1.32
C TRP A 47 20.74 12.59 0.99
N PHE A 48 19.50 12.80 1.41
CA PHE A 48 18.75 14.01 1.08
C PHE A 48 18.53 14.90 2.31
N PRO A 49 18.69 16.23 2.16
CA PRO A 49 18.39 17.17 3.24
C PRO A 49 16.88 17.18 3.54
N PRO A 50 16.46 17.65 4.75
CA PRO A 50 15.06 17.58 5.19
C PRO A 50 14.05 18.18 4.21
N HIS A 51 14.41 19.28 3.53
CA HIS A 51 13.53 19.95 2.57
C HIS A 51 13.35 19.18 1.25
N GLN A 52 14.17 18.16 0.95
CA GLN A 52 14.08 17.32 -0.26
C GLN A 52 13.54 15.92 0.02
N LEU A 53 13.30 15.55 1.28
CA LEU A 53 12.84 14.20 1.64
C LEU A 53 11.48 13.87 1.01
N GLY A 54 10.58 14.86 0.92
CA GLY A 54 9.29 14.69 0.27
C GLY A 54 9.43 14.34 -1.22
N LEU A 55 10.27 15.07 -1.94
CA LEU A 55 10.53 14.81 -3.36
C LEU A 55 11.18 13.43 -3.57
N ALA A 56 12.19 13.08 -2.77
CA ALA A 56 12.88 11.80 -2.89
C ALA A 56 11.96 10.60 -2.62
N ASN A 57 11.13 10.68 -1.57
CA ASN A 57 10.13 9.65 -1.28
C ASN A 57 9.02 9.61 -2.35
N GLY A 58 8.64 10.78 -2.88
CA GLY A 58 7.70 10.88 -4.00
C GLY A 58 8.20 10.17 -5.25
N LEU A 59 9.49 10.31 -5.60
CA LEU A 59 10.11 9.60 -6.73
C LEU A 59 10.11 8.08 -6.51
N ILE A 60 10.38 7.60 -5.29
CA ILE A 60 10.30 6.16 -4.97
C ILE A 60 8.85 5.67 -5.16
N SER A 61 7.87 6.41 -4.66
CA SER A 61 6.45 6.06 -4.80
C SER A 61 6.01 6.03 -6.27
N MET A 62 6.47 7.00 -7.08
CA MET A 62 6.24 6.99 -8.53
C MET A 62 6.85 5.75 -9.19
N GLY A 63 8.08 5.38 -8.82
CA GLY A 63 8.74 4.17 -9.33
C GLY A 63 7.94 2.91 -9.00
N MET A 64 7.40 2.79 -7.78
CA MET A 64 6.51 1.70 -7.39
C MET A 64 5.21 1.69 -8.22
N ALA A 65 4.57 2.85 -8.37
CA ALA A 65 3.34 2.98 -9.14
C ALA A 65 3.55 2.62 -10.63
N LEU A 66 4.64 3.08 -11.23
CA LEU A 66 5.04 2.69 -12.59
C LEU A 66 5.30 1.18 -12.70
N GLY A 67 5.94 0.57 -11.70
CA GLY A 67 6.14 -0.88 -11.66
C GLY A 67 4.83 -1.65 -11.63
N PHE A 68 3.87 -1.22 -10.83
CA PHE A 68 2.52 -1.82 -10.78
C PHE A 68 1.76 -1.61 -12.09
N LEU A 69 1.82 -0.41 -12.66
CA LEU A 69 1.19 -0.09 -13.95
C LEU A 69 1.74 -0.98 -15.07
N LEU A 70 3.05 -1.00 -15.27
CA LEU A 70 3.70 -1.78 -16.32
C LEU A 70 3.52 -3.28 -16.09
N GLY A 71 3.64 -3.72 -14.83
CA GLY A 71 3.40 -5.12 -14.47
C GLY A 71 1.98 -5.57 -14.79
N SER A 72 0.96 -4.81 -14.43
CA SER A 72 -0.43 -5.16 -14.70
C SER A 72 -0.78 -5.10 -16.19
N MET A 73 -0.22 -4.15 -16.94
CA MET A 73 -0.52 -3.95 -18.35
C MET A 73 0.18 -4.96 -19.27
N LEU A 74 1.45 -5.28 -18.97
CA LEU A 74 2.30 -5.99 -19.91
C LEU A 74 2.43 -7.48 -19.62
N SER A 75 2.26 -7.92 -18.35
CA SER A 75 2.63 -9.28 -17.95
C SER A 75 1.82 -10.36 -18.66
N ALA A 76 0.49 -10.28 -18.60
CA ALA A 76 -0.37 -11.34 -19.12
C ALA A 76 -0.60 -11.23 -20.62
N THR A 77 -0.78 -10.02 -21.13
CA THR A 77 -1.18 -9.78 -22.53
C THR A 77 -0.02 -9.72 -23.51
N THR A 78 1.14 -9.23 -23.08
CA THR A 78 2.30 -9.03 -23.97
C THR A 78 3.46 -9.97 -23.64
N LEU A 79 3.93 -9.93 -22.38
CA LEU A 79 5.14 -10.64 -22.01
C LEU A 79 4.92 -12.15 -21.87
N SER A 80 3.76 -12.59 -21.38
CA SER A 80 3.49 -14.02 -21.22
C SER A 80 3.45 -14.76 -22.58
N PRO A 81 2.77 -14.27 -23.64
CA PRO A 81 2.86 -14.87 -24.95
C PRO A 81 4.28 -14.79 -25.57
N LEU A 82 4.97 -13.65 -25.39
CA LEU A 82 6.30 -13.42 -25.97
C LEU A 82 7.38 -14.33 -25.36
N LEU A 83 7.31 -14.54 -24.05
CA LEU A 83 8.30 -15.32 -23.29
C LEU A 83 7.90 -16.81 -23.13
N GLY A 84 6.77 -17.22 -23.67
CA GLY A 84 6.32 -18.63 -23.61
C GLY A 84 5.70 -19.02 -22.27
N GLY A 85 5.12 -18.06 -21.53
CA GLY A 85 4.30 -18.33 -20.33
C GLY A 85 4.62 -17.45 -19.14
N TRP A 86 3.71 -17.43 -18.17
CA TRP A 86 3.78 -16.58 -16.98
C TRP A 86 5.01 -16.83 -16.10
N ARG A 87 5.52 -18.07 -16.06
CA ARG A 87 6.74 -18.42 -15.30
C ARG A 87 7.96 -17.68 -15.79
N ASN A 88 8.13 -17.63 -17.10
CA ASN A 88 9.25 -16.91 -17.73
C ASN A 88 9.16 -15.39 -17.51
N VAL A 89 7.94 -14.84 -17.44
CA VAL A 89 7.72 -13.44 -17.09
C VAL A 89 8.20 -13.16 -15.66
N ILE A 90 7.87 -14.02 -14.70
CA ILE A 90 8.32 -13.88 -13.31
C ILE A 90 9.84 -14.01 -13.21
N ILE A 91 10.46 -14.95 -13.93
CA ILE A 91 11.91 -15.11 -13.98
C ILE A 91 12.54 -13.84 -14.55
N ALA A 92 12.05 -13.32 -15.65
CA ALA A 92 12.55 -12.10 -16.27
C ALA A 92 12.49 -10.89 -15.31
N TYR A 93 11.36 -10.68 -14.63
CA TYR A 93 11.24 -9.62 -13.63
C TYR A 93 12.19 -9.81 -12.45
N GLY A 94 12.37 -11.03 -11.98
CA GLY A 94 13.32 -11.33 -10.90
C GLY A 94 14.76 -11.05 -11.32
N ILE A 95 15.16 -11.43 -12.55
CA ILE A 95 16.50 -11.14 -13.10
C ILE A 95 16.69 -9.63 -13.24
N ILE A 96 15.73 -8.92 -13.81
CA ILE A 96 15.79 -7.45 -13.94
C ILE A 96 15.94 -6.82 -12.55
N GLY A 97 15.15 -7.23 -11.55
CA GLY A 97 15.26 -6.75 -10.17
C GLY A 97 16.63 -7.03 -9.54
N ALA A 98 17.21 -8.20 -9.79
CA ALA A 98 18.55 -8.55 -9.34
C ALA A 98 19.62 -7.67 -10.03
N LEU A 99 19.52 -7.44 -11.34
CA LEU A 99 20.43 -6.57 -12.08
C LEU A 99 20.38 -5.12 -11.59
N PHE A 100 19.17 -4.57 -11.38
CA PHE A 100 19.02 -3.23 -10.82
C PHE A 100 19.49 -3.10 -9.37
N SER A 101 19.76 -4.21 -8.68
CA SER A 101 20.36 -4.19 -7.35
C SER A 101 21.89 -4.03 -7.37
N ILE A 102 22.56 -4.27 -8.51
CA ILE A 102 24.02 -4.21 -8.64
C ILE A 102 24.58 -2.82 -8.30
N PRO A 103 24.02 -1.70 -8.77
CA PRO A 103 24.51 -0.37 -8.41
C PRO A 103 24.61 -0.11 -6.90
N TRP A 104 23.73 -0.74 -6.09
CA TRP A 104 23.75 -0.58 -4.64
C TRP A 104 25.02 -1.11 -3.96
N PHE A 105 25.77 -1.99 -4.60
CA PHE A 105 27.05 -2.46 -4.08
C PHE A 105 28.17 -1.41 -4.20
N PHE A 106 28.01 -0.46 -5.09
CA PHE A 106 28.95 0.63 -5.33
C PHE A 106 28.62 1.89 -4.54
N VAL A 107 27.42 1.95 -3.95
CA VAL A 107 26.98 3.09 -3.13
C VAL A 107 27.67 3.03 -1.77
N ARG A 108 28.44 4.08 -1.43
CA ARG A 108 29.05 4.23 -0.11
C ARG A 108 27.97 4.69 0.89
N THR A 109 27.88 3.99 2.02
CA THR A 109 27.03 4.44 3.13
C THR A 109 27.68 5.64 3.80
N LEU A 110 26.94 6.77 3.85
CA LEU A 110 27.37 7.93 4.62
C LEU A 110 27.28 7.62 6.12
N PRO A 111 28.26 8.10 6.93
CA PRO A 111 28.17 7.99 8.38
C PRO A 111 26.88 8.64 8.87
N SER A 112 26.08 7.91 9.62
CA SER A 112 24.85 8.46 10.21
C SER A 112 25.23 9.47 11.30
N HIS A 113 24.97 10.74 11.07
CA HIS A 113 25.16 11.82 12.05
C HIS A 113 24.02 11.94 13.06
N ARG A 114 23.06 11.04 13.02
CA ARG A 114 22.01 11.02 14.05
C ARG A 114 22.54 10.37 15.30
N PRO A 115 22.60 11.08 16.45
CA PRO A 115 22.85 10.45 17.74
C PRO A 115 21.78 9.37 17.91
N ALA A 116 22.22 8.17 18.17
CA ALA A 116 21.34 7.11 18.59
C ALA A 116 20.75 7.49 19.95
N SER A 117 19.64 8.19 19.98
CA SER A 117 18.80 8.26 21.17
C SER A 117 18.08 6.92 21.30
N SER A 118 18.85 5.87 21.44
CA SER A 118 18.37 4.59 21.90
C SER A 118 18.14 4.70 23.40
N GLN A 119 16.98 5.21 23.80
CA GLN A 119 16.46 4.74 25.07
C GLN A 119 16.38 3.23 24.91
N ASN A 120 17.08 2.48 25.78
CA ASN A 120 17.06 1.01 25.86
C ASN A 120 15.68 0.54 26.33
N MET A 121 14.65 0.82 25.52
CA MET A 121 13.31 0.37 25.82
C MET A 121 13.11 -1.04 25.28
N SER A 122 12.68 -1.93 26.16
CA SER A 122 12.34 -3.29 25.76
C SER A 122 11.25 -3.26 24.66
N MET A 123 11.45 -4.00 23.57
CA MET A 123 10.47 -4.16 22.50
C MET A 123 9.10 -4.57 23.06
N ARG A 124 9.08 -5.44 24.07
CA ARG A 124 7.86 -5.88 24.73
C ARG A 124 7.12 -4.72 25.40
N ALA A 125 7.84 -3.82 26.07
CA ALA A 125 7.25 -2.65 26.71
C ALA A 125 6.67 -1.68 25.66
N ALA A 126 7.39 -1.47 24.54
CA ALA A 126 6.93 -0.62 23.46
C ALA A 126 5.64 -1.17 22.80
N VAL A 127 5.59 -2.46 22.52
CA VAL A 127 4.40 -3.11 21.96
C VAL A 127 3.24 -3.06 22.97
N SER A 128 3.48 -3.33 24.25
CA SER A 128 2.45 -3.25 25.29
C SER A 128 1.87 -1.85 25.41
N HIS A 129 2.71 -0.82 25.32
CA HIS A 129 2.25 0.58 25.33
C HIS A 129 1.35 0.89 24.12
N VAL A 130 1.79 0.52 22.92
CA VAL A 130 1.04 0.77 21.67
C VAL A 130 -0.31 0.07 21.67
N LEU A 131 -0.39 -1.17 22.17
CA LEU A 131 -1.65 -1.93 22.31
C LEU A 131 -2.67 -1.25 23.23
N GLN A 132 -2.22 -0.44 24.19
CA GLN A 132 -3.11 0.30 25.09
C GLN A 132 -3.66 1.58 24.43
N LEU A 133 -3.05 2.04 23.34
CA LEU A 133 -3.51 3.22 22.60
C LEU A 133 -4.71 2.88 21.71
N LYS A 134 -5.92 3.13 22.21
CA LYS A 134 -7.16 2.84 21.48
C LYS A 134 -7.17 3.38 20.05
N ASN A 135 -6.66 4.61 19.83
CA ASN A 135 -6.64 5.21 18.52
C ASN A 135 -5.73 4.44 17.53
N VAL A 136 -4.59 3.90 17.99
CA VAL A 136 -3.70 3.08 17.17
C VAL A 136 -4.36 1.76 16.78
N CYS A 137 -5.07 1.12 17.72
CA CYS A 137 -5.82 -0.10 17.42
C CYS A 137 -6.94 0.16 16.41
N LEU A 138 -7.71 1.25 16.58
CA LEU A 138 -8.75 1.64 15.63
C LEU A 138 -8.19 1.92 14.23
N LEU A 139 -7.05 2.60 14.13
CA LEU A 139 -6.35 2.80 12.88
C LEU A 139 -5.89 1.46 12.28
N GLY A 140 -5.39 0.53 13.08
CA GLY A 140 -5.07 -0.83 12.62
C GLY A 140 -6.25 -1.52 11.95
N PHE A 141 -7.43 -1.50 12.58
CA PHE A 141 -8.66 -2.08 12.01
C PHE A 141 -9.19 -1.29 10.81
N THR A 142 -9.00 0.03 10.77
CA THR A 142 -9.29 0.82 9.57
C THR A 142 -8.48 0.31 8.37
N LEU A 143 -7.18 0.14 8.57
CA LEU A 143 -6.30 -0.31 7.50
C LEU A 143 -6.50 -1.80 7.14
N PHE A 144 -6.92 -2.63 8.10
CA PHE A 144 -7.37 -4.00 7.84
C PHE A 144 -8.50 -4.03 6.81
N GLY A 145 -9.54 -3.21 7.02
CA GLY A 145 -10.71 -3.18 6.12
C GLY A 145 -10.38 -2.57 4.76
N VAL A 146 -9.81 -1.35 4.75
CA VAL A 146 -9.48 -0.63 3.51
C VAL A 146 -8.39 -1.36 2.72
N GLY A 147 -7.31 -1.78 3.38
CA GLY A 147 -6.20 -2.52 2.76
C GLY A 147 -6.64 -3.86 2.20
N GLY A 148 -7.40 -4.64 2.99
CA GLY A 148 -7.96 -5.92 2.56
C GLY A 148 -8.88 -5.79 1.34
N CYS A 149 -9.72 -4.74 1.29
CA CYS A 149 -10.54 -4.41 0.13
C CYS A 149 -9.68 -4.14 -1.11
N ILE A 150 -8.72 -3.22 -0.99
CA ILE A 150 -7.83 -2.85 -2.10
C ILE A 150 -7.08 -4.09 -2.61
N GLN A 151 -6.53 -4.90 -1.71
CA GLN A 151 -5.79 -6.11 -2.09
C GLN A 151 -6.69 -7.14 -2.77
N GLY A 152 -7.94 -7.29 -2.31
CA GLY A 152 -8.94 -8.14 -2.95
C GLY A 152 -9.28 -7.67 -4.36
N VAL A 153 -9.58 -6.38 -4.52
CA VAL A 153 -9.86 -5.77 -5.83
C VAL A 153 -8.69 -5.97 -6.79
N LEU A 154 -7.46 -5.67 -6.37
CA LEU A 154 -6.27 -5.81 -7.21
C LEU A 154 -6.04 -7.25 -7.67
N GLY A 155 -6.29 -8.23 -6.79
CA GLY A 155 -6.08 -9.64 -7.11
C GLY A 155 -7.17 -10.25 -7.99
N TYR A 156 -8.41 -9.81 -7.86
CA TYR A 156 -9.55 -10.45 -8.51
C TYR A 156 -10.08 -9.70 -9.74
N LEU A 157 -9.91 -8.38 -9.83
CA LEU A 157 -10.50 -7.54 -10.88
C LEU A 157 -10.23 -8.06 -12.31
N PRO A 158 -8.99 -8.40 -12.72
CA PRO A 158 -8.76 -8.89 -14.09
C PRO A 158 -9.45 -10.22 -14.36
N THR A 159 -9.48 -11.12 -13.38
CA THR A 159 -10.16 -12.43 -13.49
C THR A 159 -11.65 -12.22 -13.63
N TYR A 160 -12.25 -11.43 -12.73
CA TYR A 160 -13.67 -11.09 -12.79
C TYR A 160 -14.10 -10.50 -14.14
N LEU A 161 -13.31 -9.56 -14.68
CA LEU A 161 -13.63 -8.92 -15.96
C LEU A 161 -13.58 -9.91 -17.12
N ARG A 162 -12.65 -10.86 -17.10
CA ARG A 162 -12.57 -11.94 -18.09
C ARG A 162 -13.74 -12.91 -17.95
N ASP A 163 -14.14 -13.25 -16.73
CA ASP A 163 -15.27 -14.15 -16.46
C ASP A 163 -16.61 -13.57 -16.95
N ILE A 164 -16.75 -12.23 -16.94
CA ILE A 164 -17.93 -11.55 -17.51
C ILE A 164 -17.77 -11.20 -19.00
N GLY A 165 -16.77 -11.78 -19.68
CA GLY A 165 -16.61 -11.71 -21.14
C GLY A 165 -15.77 -10.55 -21.67
N TRP A 166 -14.98 -9.87 -20.83
CA TRP A 166 -14.05 -8.85 -21.33
C TRP A 166 -12.81 -9.50 -21.96
N GLU A 167 -12.33 -8.89 -23.03
CA GLU A 167 -11.03 -9.24 -23.60
C GLU A 167 -9.90 -9.03 -22.58
N ALA A 168 -8.88 -9.89 -22.62
CA ALA A 168 -7.76 -9.85 -21.69
C ALA A 168 -7.07 -8.48 -21.64
N VAL A 169 -6.89 -7.83 -22.80
CA VAL A 169 -6.27 -6.49 -22.90
C VAL A 169 -7.11 -5.43 -22.16
N ARG A 170 -8.43 -5.47 -22.29
CA ARG A 170 -9.33 -4.53 -21.60
C ARG A 170 -9.38 -4.80 -20.09
N ALA A 171 -9.38 -6.07 -19.69
CA ALA A 171 -9.38 -6.46 -18.28
C ALA A 171 -8.09 -6.01 -17.57
N ASP A 172 -6.93 -6.25 -18.17
CA ASP A 172 -5.64 -5.80 -17.65
C ASP A 172 -5.52 -4.27 -17.71
N GLY A 173 -6.09 -3.65 -18.74
CA GLY A 173 -6.20 -2.19 -18.90
C GLY A 173 -7.01 -1.54 -17.76
N ALA A 174 -8.07 -2.19 -17.27
CA ALA A 174 -8.84 -1.69 -16.14
C ALA A 174 -8.01 -1.67 -14.85
N LEU A 175 -7.21 -2.72 -14.59
CA LEU A 175 -6.28 -2.73 -13.46
C LEU A 175 -5.18 -1.67 -13.62
N SER A 176 -4.68 -1.49 -14.84
CA SER A 176 -3.71 -0.44 -15.15
C SER A 176 -4.29 0.96 -14.93
N ALA A 177 -5.55 1.19 -15.31
CA ALA A 177 -6.25 2.45 -15.05
C ALA A 177 -6.39 2.74 -13.56
N PHE A 178 -6.67 1.71 -12.74
CA PHE A 178 -6.68 1.81 -11.28
C PHE A 178 -5.35 2.36 -10.74
N HIS A 179 -4.22 1.83 -11.21
CA HIS A 179 -2.89 2.29 -10.79
C HIS A 179 -2.55 3.67 -11.35
N THR A 180 -2.95 3.95 -12.60
CA THR A 180 -2.68 5.24 -13.27
C THR A 180 -3.37 6.39 -12.53
N ILE A 181 -4.67 6.23 -12.21
CA ILE A 181 -5.41 7.28 -11.51
C ILE A 181 -4.81 7.54 -10.12
N SER A 182 -4.43 6.48 -9.40
CA SER A 182 -3.78 6.61 -8.10
C SER A 182 -2.45 7.37 -8.19
N MET A 183 -1.64 7.06 -9.20
CA MET A 183 -0.36 7.72 -9.44
C MET A 183 -0.52 9.22 -9.76
N ILE A 184 -1.50 9.57 -10.58
CA ILE A 184 -1.77 10.97 -10.97
C ILE A 184 -2.17 11.80 -9.74
N PHE A 185 -2.99 11.23 -8.86
CA PHE A 185 -3.58 11.98 -7.75
C PHE A 185 -2.82 11.85 -6.42
N VAL A 186 -1.77 11.02 -6.32
CA VAL A 186 -1.02 10.86 -5.07
C VAL A 186 -0.43 12.19 -4.56
N LEU A 187 0.23 12.95 -5.43
CA LEU A 187 0.84 14.23 -5.05
C LEU A 187 -0.20 15.34 -4.81
N PRO A 188 -1.19 15.59 -5.71
CA PRO A 188 -2.23 16.58 -5.46
C PRO A 188 -2.99 16.34 -4.16
N VAL A 189 -3.38 15.10 -3.87
CA VAL A 189 -4.13 14.77 -2.65
C VAL A 189 -3.26 14.89 -1.40
N ALA A 190 -1.98 14.52 -1.45
CA ALA A 190 -1.04 14.70 -0.34
C ALA A 190 -0.86 16.19 0.00
N ILE A 191 -0.64 17.04 -1.01
CA ILE A 191 -0.52 18.51 -0.82
C ILE A 191 -1.83 19.10 -0.27
N TRP A 192 -2.95 18.63 -0.77
CA TRP A 192 -4.26 19.08 -0.29
C TRP A 192 -4.51 18.66 1.17
N SER A 193 -4.09 17.46 1.55
CA SER A 193 -4.13 17.00 2.94
C SER A 193 -3.42 17.94 3.92
N ASP A 194 -2.25 18.41 3.54
CA ASP A 194 -1.46 19.32 4.38
C ASP A 194 -2.13 20.70 4.57
N ARG A 195 -2.95 21.13 3.58
CA ARG A 195 -3.68 22.41 3.62
C ARG A 195 -5.00 22.33 4.38
N LEU A 196 -5.69 21.18 4.40
CA LEU A 196 -7.02 21.03 5.01
C LEU A 196 -6.98 20.95 6.54
N GLY A 197 -5.83 20.69 7.16
CA GLY A 197 -5.66 20.63 8.61
C GLY A 197 -6.32 19.46 9.31
N SER A 198 -7.24 18.72 8.67
CA SER A 198 -7.86 17.50 9.19
C SER A 198 -7.62 16.32 8.27
N ARG A 199 -6.73 15.43 8.67
CA ARG A 199 -6.40 14.22 7.91
C ARG A 199 -7.53 13.20 7.95
N LYS A 200 -8.26 13.15 9.06
CA LYS A 200 -9.35 12.20 9.29
C LYS A 200 -10.45 12.34 8.22
N TYR A 201 -10.91 13.56 7.95
CA TYR A 201 -11.96 13.78 6.95
C TYR A 201 -11.53 13.34 5.55
N LEU A 202 -10.28 13.63 5.18
CA LEU A 202 -9.77 13.22 3.88
C LEU A 202 -9.66 11.69 3.76
N LEU A 203 -9.21 11.02 4.83
CA LEU A 203 -9.17 9.56 4.90
C LEU A 203 -10.57 8.94 4.87
N LEU A 204 -11.57 9.58 5.48
CA LEU A 204 -12.97 9.12 5.41
C LEU A 204 -13.52 9.23 4.00
N ILE A 205 -13.28 10.36 3.31
CA ILE A 205 -13.69 10.53 1.90
C ILE A 205 -12.99 9.49 1.03
N ALA A 206 -11.69 9.27 1.24
CA ALA A 206 -10.91 8.28 0.52
C ALA A 206 -11.44 6.85 0.73
N ALA A 207 -11.72 6.46 1.98
CA ALA A 207 -12.31 5.16 2.29
C ALA A 207 -13.72 5.01 1.72
N LEU A 208 -14.53 6.09 1.73
CA LEU A 208 -15.84 6.11 1.10
C LEU A 208 -15.75 5.87 -0.42
N MET A 209 -14.82 6.52 -1.10
CA MET A 209 -14.58 6.30 -2.53
C MET A 209 -14.18 4.85 -2.83
N VAL A 210 -13.31 4.25 -1.99
CA VAL A 210 -12.92 2.83 -2.12
C VAL A 210 -14.15 1.93 -1.89
N ALA A 211 -14.96 2.19 -0.86
CA ALA A 211 -16.15 1.40 -0.55
C ALA A 211 -17.20 1.49 -1.67
N LEU A 212 -17.48 2.71 -2.16
CA LEU A 212 -18.43 2.92 -3.25
C LEU A 212 -17.94 2.34 -4.57
N GLY A 213 -16.66 2.57 -4.91
CA GLY A 213 -16.06 2.01 -6.13
C GLY A 213 -16.06 0.47 -6.11
N SER A 214 -15.62 -0.13 -5.00
CA SER A 214 -15.67 -1.60 -4.86
C SER A 214 -17.11 -2.12 -4.83
N GLY A 215 -18.01 -1.48 -4.08
CA GLY A 215 -19.44 -1.86 -4.04
C GLY A 215 -20.11 -1.76 -5.40
N LEU A 216 -19.80 -0.73 -6.18
CA LEU A 216 -20.32 -0.56 -7.53
C LEU A 216 -19.85 -1.69 -8.46
N LEU A 217 -18.60 -2.18 -8.34
CA LEU A 217 -18.09 -3.32 -9.12
C LEU A 217 -18.93 -4.59 -8.94
N SER A 218 -19.64 -4.74 -7.82
CA SER A 218 -20.51 -5.91 -7.58
C SER A 218 -21.64 -6.04 -8.58
N PHE A 219 -22.13 -4.92 -9.12
CA PHE A 219 -23.32 -4.86 -9.96
C PHE A 219 -23.10 -4.08 -11.26
N ALA A 220 -21.92 -3.46 -11.43
CA ALA A 220 -21.63 -2.60 -12.55
C ALA A 220 -21.52 -3.38 -13.87
N SER A 221 -21.93 -2.78 -14.97
CA SER A 221 -21.75 -3.26 -16.33
C SER A 221 -21.30 -2.12 -17.26
N GLY A 222 -20.67 -2.46 -18.36
CA GLY A 222 -20.26 -1.50 -19.38
C GLY A 222 -19.37 -0.38 -18.84
N VAL A 223 -19.76 0.87 -19.09
CA VAL A 223 -18.99 2.07 -18.68
C VAL A 223 -18.90 2.24 -17.15
N TRP A 224 -19.90 1.76 -16.41
CA TRP A 224 -19.91 1.88 -14.96
C TRP A 224 -18.77 1.12 -14.26
N ILE A 225 -18.24 0.07 -14.90
CA ILE A 225 -17.04 -0.63 -14.41
C ILE A 225 -15.84 0.32 -14.38
N TRP A 226 -15.65 1.13 -15.42
CA TRP A 226 -14.57 2.12 -15.44
C TRP A 226 -14.73 3.18 -14.35
N VAL A 227 -15.96 3.68 -14.16
CA VAL A 227 -16.26 4.63 -13.08
C VAL A 227 -15.90 4.02 -11.72
N ALA A 228 -16.32 2.79 -11.47
CA ALA A 228 -16.05 2.07 -10.23
C ALA A 228 -14.56 1.86 -9.99
N VAL A 229 -13.81 1.44 -11.02
CA VAL A 229 -12.35 1.24 -10.98
C VAL A 229 -11.61 2.55 -10.69
N LEU A 230 -11.98 3.63 -11.38
CA LEU A 230 -11.38 4.94 -11.17
C LEU A 230 -11.68 5.48 -9.76
N MET A 231 -12.92 5.32 -9.26
CA MET A 231 -13.28 5.70 -7.89
C MET A 231 -12.46 4.93 -6.85
N ALA A 232 -12.37 3.61 -6.98
CA ALA A 232 -11.63 2.78 -6.04
C ALA A 232 -10.12 3.05 -6.06
N GLY A 233 -9.55 3.40 -7.23
CA GLY A 233 -8.13 3.69 -7.42
C GLY A 233 -7.71 5.10 -7.03
N PHE A 234 -8.60 6.08 -7.12
CA PHE A 234 -8.29 7.52 -7.07
C PHE A 234 -7.40 7.95 -5.90
N VAL A 235 -7.65 7.44 -4.71
CA VAL A 235 -6.95 7.88 -3.47
C VAL A 235 -6.07 6.81 -2.83
N ARG A 236 -5.87 5.67 -3.48
CA ARG A 236 -5.19 4.53 -2.88
C ARG A 236 -3.80 4.86 -2.32
N ASP A 237 -2.92 5.46 -3.12
CA ASP A 237 -1.53 5.71 -2.72
C ASP A 237 -1.44 6.93 -1.80
N ALA A 238 -2.26 7.97 -2.04
CA ALA A 238 -2.39 9.11 -1.15
C ALA A 238 -2.94 8.71 0.22
N PHE A 239 -3.91 7.77 0.28
CA PHE A 239 -4.45 7.24 1.52
C PHE A 239 -3.34 6.73 2.43
N MET A 240 -2.43 5.90 1.92
CA MET A 240 -1.34 5.34 2.72
C MET A 240 -0.41 6.41 3.27
N ALA A 241 -0.03 7.40 2.47
CA ALA A 241 0.86 8.48 2.91
C ALA A 241 0.24 9.30 4.05
N ILE A 242 -1.03 9.70 3.90
CA ILE A 242 -1.78 10.47 4.91
C ILE A 242 -2.03 9.62 6.15
N PHE A 243 -2.39 8.35 5.97
CA PHE A 243 -2.71 7.41 7.04
C PHE A 243 -1.51 7.17 7.97
N LEU A 244 -0.33 6.90 7.40
CA LEU A 244 0.89 6.71 8.20
C LEU A 244 1.27 7.95 8.99
N THR A 245 1.08 9.12 8.41
CA THR A 245 1.31 10.38 9.13
C THR A 245 0.33 10.51 10.30
N MET A 246 -0.95 10.19 10.10
CA MET A 246 -1.95 10.21 11.18
C MET A 246 -1.60 9.23 12.31
N VAL A 247 -1.05 8.04 12.01
CA VAL A 247 -0.60 7.07 13.04
C VAL A 247 0.48 7.68 13.93
N ILE A 248 1.45 8.38 13.34
CA ILE A 248 2.56 8.99 14.08
C ILE A 248 2.09 10.16 14.96
N GLU A 249 1.05 10.86 14.53
CA GLU A 249 0.47 12.01 15.23
C GLU A 249 -0.49 11.62 16.38
N VAL A 250 -0.82 10.34 16.56
CA VAL A 250 -1.65 9.88 17.67
C VAL A 250 -1.00 10.24 19.01
N ASP A 251 -1.80 10.81 19.92
CA ASP A 251 -1.34 11.10 21.29
C ASP A 251 -0.81 9.82 21.97
N GLY A 252 0.35 9.94 22.59
CA GLY A 252 1.05 8.83 23.25
C GLY A 252 1.97 8.02 22.32
N VAL A 253 1.99 8.26 21.01
CA VAL A 253 2.93 7.63 20.07
C VAL A 253 4.26 8.38 20.05
N GLY A 254 4.26 9.63 19.67
CA GLY A 254 5.47 10.44 19.60
C GLY A 254 6.63 9.80 18.79
N PRO A 255 7.80 10.43 18.76
CA PRO A 255 8.96 9.92 18.01
C PRO A 255 9.49 8.57 18.53
N VAL A 256 9.29 8.30 19.83
CA VAL A 256 9.80 7.08 20.49
C VAL A 256 9.06 5.83 20.04
N TYR A 257 7.74 5.91 19.93
CA TYR A 257 6.90 4.77 19.59
C TYR A 257 6.45 4.74 18.12
N ALA A 258 6.80 5.75 17.32
CA ALA A 258 6.36 5.88 15.93
C ALA A 258 6.62 4.61 15.10
N GLY A 259 7.82 4.02 15.21
CA GLY A 259 8.16 2.79 14.52
C GLY A 259 7.33 1.58 14.99
N THR A 260 7.10 1.45 16.30
CA THR A 260 6.31 0.36 16.87
C THR A 260 4.84 0.49 16.51
N ALA A 261 4.28 1.71 16.58
CA ALA A 261 2.88 1.97 16.23
C ALA A 261 2.63 1.71 14.74
N THR A 262 3.50 2.22 13.85
CA THR A 262 3.43 1.96 12.42
C THR A 262 3.57 0.47 12.12
N GLY A 263 4.53 -0.21 12.72
CA GLY A 263 4.71 -1.67 12.56
C GLY A 263 3.49 -2.47 13.01
N PHE A 264 2.89 -2.10 14.14
CA PHE A 264 1.68 -2.73 14.65
C PHE A 264 0.48 -2.56 13.69
N VAL A 265 0.24 -1.34 13.23
CA VAL A 265 -0.83 -1.04 12.26
C VAL A 265 -0.62 -1.78 10.94
N MET A 266 0.64 -1.83 10.46
CA MET A 266 0.98 -2.59 9.25
C MET A 266 0.79 -4.10 9.43
N ALA A 267 1.07 -4.64 10.62
CA ALA A 267 0.83 -6.06 10.91
C ALA A 267 -0.67 -6.41 10.85
N ILE A 268 -1.54 -5.56 11.44
CA ILE A 268 -3.00 -5.75 11.33
C ILE A 268 -3.47 -5.61 9.89
N SER A 269 -2.96 -4.63 9.14
CA SER A 269 -3.24 -4.50 7.71
C SER A 269 -2.81 -5.73 6.91
N GLY A 270 -1.65 -6.29 7.23
CA GLY A 270 -1.16 -7.54 6.62
C GLY A 270 -2.12 -8.70 6.82
N LEU A 271 -2.74 -8.81 7.99
CA LEU A 271 -3.80 -9.80 8.23
C LEU A 271 -5.02 -9.55 7.33
N GLY A 272 -5.42 -8.29 7.17
CA GLY A 272 -6.50 -7.92 6.23
C GLY A 272 -6.17 -8.30 4.79
N ASN A 273 -4.96 -7.98 4.34
CA ASN A 273 -4.48 -8.31 3.01
C ASN A 273 -4.37 -9.82 2.75
N PHE A 274 -4.14 -10.60 3.80
CA PHE A 274 -4.06 -12.06 3.73
C PHE A 274 -5.44 -12.72 3.75
N ILE A 275 -6.35 -12.25 4.59
CA ILE A 275 -7.65 -12.89 4.85
C ILE A 275 -8.71 -12.44 3.84
N ALA A 276 -8.76 -11.15 3.50
CA ALA A 276 -9.86 -10.59 2.70
C ALA A 276 -9.93 -11.15 1.28
N PRO A 277 -8.82 -11.31 0.51
CA PRO A 277 -8.90 -11.84 -0.85
C PRO A 277 -9.46 -13.26 -0.92
N PRO A 278 -8.92 -14.27 -0.20
CA PRO A 278 -9.46 -15.63 -0.29
C PRO A 278 -10.89 -15.73 0.26
N LEU A 279 -11.22 -14.96 1.32
CA LEU A 279 -12.57 -14.92 1.85
C LEU A 279 -13.56 -14.32 0.83
N GLY A 280 -13.18 -13.24 0.16
CA GLY A 280 -14.01 -12.67 -0.91
C GLY A 280 -14.15 -13.61 -2.08
N ASN A 281 -13.04 -14.16 -2.59
CA ASN A 281 -13.04 -15.05 -3.73
C ASN A 281 -13.91 -16.31 -3.51
N SER A 282 -14.02 -16.81 -2.27
CA SER A 282 -14.90 -17.92 -1.96
C SER A 282 -16.38 -17.60 -2.19
N LEU A 283 -16.78 -16.32 -2.15
CA LEU A 283 -18.15 -15.87 -2.42
C LEU A 283 -18.46 -15.73 -3.91
N ALA A 284 -17.47 -15.80 -4.80
CA ALA A 284 -17.69 -15.75 -6.25
C ALA A 284 -18.63 -16.87 -6.76
N VAL A 285 -18.77 -17.96 -5.99
CA VAL A 285 -19.74 -19.04 -6.24
C VAL A 285 -21.18 -18.55 -6.18
N LEU A 286 -21.49 -17.53 -5.39
CA LEU A 286 -22.84 -16.98 -5.26
C LEU A 286 -23.21 -16.15 -6.50
N TRP A 287 -22.37 -15.20 -6.86
CA TRP A 287 -22.35 -14.46 -8.13
C TRP A 287 -20.96 -13.83 -8.33
N PRO A 288 -20.53 -13.58 -9.58
CA PRO A 288 -19.18 -13.10 -9.87
C PRO A 288 -18.78 -11.80 -9.18
N GLY A 289 -19.74 -10.92 -8.87
CA GLY A 289 -19.52 -9.65 -8.18
C GLY A 289 -19.53 -9.73 -6.65
N ALA A 290 -19.93 -10.87 -6.03
CA ALA A 290 -20.05 -11.03 -4.58
C ALA A 290 -18.77 -10.68 -3.81
N PRO A 291 -17.56 -11.01 -4.28
CA PRO A 291 -16.31 -10.63 -3.62
C PRO A 291 -16.22 -9.13 -3.36
N PHE A 292 -16.57 -8.30 -4.33
CA PHE A 292 -16.49 -6.84 -4.22
C PHE A 292 -17.46 -6.29 -3.17
N ALA A 293 -18.65 -6.88 -3.02
CA ALA A 293 -19.60 -6.50 -1.97
C ALA A 293 -19.04 -6.76 -0.57
N LEU A 294 -18.41 -7.94 -0.37
CA LEU A 294 -17.74 -8.25 0.90
C LEU A 294 -16.64 -7.24 1.21
N TRP A 295 -15.77 -6.97 0.25
CA TRP A 295 -14.65 -6.06 0.45
C TRP A 295 -15.10 -4.61 0.67
N ALA A 296 -16.16 -4.17 -0.01
CA ALA A 296 -16.81 -2.90 0.28
C ALA A 296 -17.33 -2.84 1.72
N GLY A 297 -17.98 -3.91 2.19
CA GLY A 297 -18.43 -4.04 3.57
C GLY A 297 -17.28 -3.97 4.59
N LEU A 298 -16.15 -4.62 4.32
CA LEU A 298 -14.94 -4.52 5.15
C LEU A 298 -14.41 -3.07 5.20
N THR A 299 -14.45 -2.36 4.08
CA THR A 299 -14.07 -0.94 4.05
C THR A 299 -15.02 -0.08 4.89
N VAL A 300 -16.33 -0.31 4.83
CA VAL A 300 -17.32 0.38 5.67
C VAL A 300 -17.06 0.13 7.16
N LEU A 301 -16.74 -1.10 7.56
CA LEU A 301 -16.32 -1.40 8.93
C LEU A 301 -15.04 -0.66 9.31
N GLY A 302 -14.05 -0.60 8.43
CA GLY A 302 -12.85 0.20 8.62
C GLY A 302 -13.15 1.70 8.78
N MET A 303 -14.08 2.25 7.99
CA MET A 303 -14.57 3.63 8.14
C MET A 303 -15.24 3.86 9.50
N ALA A 304 -16.03 2.92 9.99
CA ALA A 304 -16.64 3.01 11.32
C ALA A 304 -15.55 3.10 12.41
N CYS A 305 -14.48 2.32 12.31
CA CYS A 305 -13.33 2.44 13.20
C CYS A 305 -12.67 3.82 13.09
N LEU A 306 -12.47 4.34 11.88
CA LEU A 306 -11.87 5.65 11.64
C LEU A 306 -12.73 6.80 12.22
N LEU A 307 -14.04 6.69 12.15
CA LEU A 307 -14.96 7.66 12.77
C LEU A 307 -14.77 7.75 14.28
N LEU A 308 -14.45 6.63 14.94
CA LEU A 308 -14.21 6.58 16.40
C LEU A 308 -12.83 7.09 16.81
N VAL A 309 -11.89 7.26 15.88
CA VAL A 309 -10.57 7.84 16.16
C VAL A 309 -10.73 9.30 16.55
N LYS A 310 -10.14 9.69 17.68
CA LYS A 310 -10.07 11.09 18.11
C LYS A 310 -8.85 11.75 17.44
N GLU A 311 -9.10 12.75 16.62
CA GLU A 311 -8.04 13.57 16.02
C GLU A 311 -7.58 14.62 17.04
N LYS A 312 -6.27 14.86 17.09
CA LYS A 312 -5.72 15.95 17.88
C LYS A 312 -6.19 17.25 17.24
N SER A 313 -6.88 18.10 18.03
CA SER A 313 -7.23 19.44 17.56
C SER A 313 -5.94 20.14 17.14
N ALA A 314 -5.83 20.53 15.87
CA ALA A 314 -4.74 21.36 15.41
C ALA A 314 -4.82 22.68 16.19
N ASN A 315 -3.96 22.84 17.20
CA ASN A 315 -3.68 24.15 17.75
C ASN A 315 -3.07 24.96 16.58
N VAL A 316 -3.90 25.74 15.91
CA VAL A 316 -3.44 26.81 15.04
C VAL A 316 -2.62 27.73 15.95
N PRO A 317 -1.30 27.87 15.76
CA PRO A 317 -0.57 28.83 16.54
C PRO A 317 -1.16 30.22 16.19
N ASN A 318 -1.67 30.92 17.20
CA ASN A 318 -2.07 32.33 17.09
C ASN A 318 -0.84 33.20 16.88
N LEU A 319 -0.14 33.06 15.75
CA LEU A 319 1.05 33.82 15.38
C LEU A 319 0.75 35.04 14.47
N VAL A 320 -0.49 35.48 14.39
CA VAL A 320 -0.84 36.61 13.51
C VAL A 320 -1.43 37.81 14.25
N LEU A 321 -1.48 37.84 15.58
CA LEU A 321 -2.05 39.02 16.29
C LEU A 321 -1.08 39.80 17.18
N GLU A 322 0.21 39.45 17.23
CA GLU A 322 1.19 40.26 18.03
C GLU A 322 2.15 41.16 17.22
N SER A 323 1.98 41.25 15.90
CA SER A 323 2.79 42.18 15.08
C SER A 323 2.02 43.40 14.55
N ALA A 324 0.87 43.72 15.14
CA ALA A 324 0.05 44.90 14.76
C ALA A 324 -0.42 45.72 15.97
N ILE A 325 0.46 45.90 17.00
CA ILE A 325 0.32 46.98 18.00
C ILE A 325 1.65 47.67 18.14
#